data_6a7fc713721d30e4d61d27e89c3b1bd7
#
_entry.id   6a7fc713721d30e4d61d27e89c3b1bd7
#
_cell.length_a   1.000
_cell.length_b   1.000
_cell.length_c   1.000
_cell.angle_alpha   90.00
_cell.angle_beta   90.00
_cell.angle_gamma   90.00
#
_symmetry.space_group_name_H-M   'P 1'
#
loop_
_entity.id
_entity.type
_entity.pdbx_description
1 polymer ?
#
loop_
_entity_poly.entity_id
_entity_poly.type
_entity_poly.pdbx_seq_one_letter_code
_entity_poly.pdbx_strand_id
1 'polypeptide(L)'
;MTIIINRPEVKNAIDGPAAAELADAFRAFESEKKAKAAVLCGAGGTFCAGADLKAILDPKRVHRVEPDGDAPLGPSRMILSKPVIAAVSGYAVAGGLELALFCDLRVVEKSAVFGVFCRRWGVPLIDGGTIRLPRMIGLSRALDMILTGRPVHADEALAMGLANRVVENGSARAEAERLAADIARFPQACMKNDRMSAYEQFSMSMEEALKNEFAHGMDSLNDPGFFENLDRYLKGGGRHGEF
;
A
#
# COMPACT_ATOMS: atom_id res chain seq x y z
N MET A 1 11.89 -6.24 -1.60
CA MET A 1 11.71 -6.22 -3.09
C MET A 1 11.21 -4.85 -3.50
N THR A 2 11.65 -4.30 -4.64
CA THR A 2 11.10 -3.03 -5.15
C THR A 2 10.37 -3.31 -6.46
N ILE A 3 9.11 -2.89 -6.54
CA ILE A 3 8.23 -2.98 -7.72
C ILE A 3 8.10 -1.58 -8.29
N ILE A 4 8.39 -1.41 -9.58
CA ILE A 4 8.48 -0.09 -10.22
C ILE A 4 7.45 -0.03 -11.36
N ILE A 5 6.52 0.90 -11.28
CA ILE A 5 5.67 1.27 -12.41
C ILE A 5 6.55 2.10 -13.36
N ASN A 6 6.86 1.58 -14.54
CA ASN A 6 7.82 2.18 -15.45
C ASN A 6 7.17 2.60 -16.78
N ARG A 7 6.31 3.61 -16.71
CA ARG A 7 5.63 4.26 -17.86
C ARG A 7 5.66 5.79 -17.69
N PRO A 8 6.85 6.40 -17.52
CA PRO A 8 6.96 7.83 -17.18
C PRO A 8 6.38 8.76 -18.25
N GLU A 9 6.37 8.35 -19.52
CA GLU A 9 5.81 9.09 -20.65
C GLU A 9 4.30 9.36 -20.54
N VAL A 10 3.59 8.51 -19.78
CA VAL A 10 2.16 8.66 -19.46
C VAL A 10 1.93 8.91 -17.96
N LYS A 11 2.95 9.41 -17.24
CA LYS A 11 2.91 9.64 -15.78
C LYS A 11 2.53 8.39 -15.00
N ASN A 12 3.03 7.25 -15.43
CA ASN A 12 2.77 5.94 -14.85
C ASN A 12 1.28 5.56 -14.78
N ALA A 13 0.46 6.09 -15.70
CA ALA A 13 -0.90 5.62 -15.88
C ALA A 13 -0.91 4.15 -16.29
N ILE A 14 -1.85 3.39 -15.74
CA ILE A 14 -1.95 1.93 -15.91
C ILE A 14 -2.96 1.62 -17.01
N ASP A 15 -2.60 0.78 -17.97
CA ASP A 15 -3.53 0.13 -18.90
C ASP A 15 -3.70 -1.36 -18.55
N GLY A 16 -4.51 -2.08 -19.31
CA GLY A 16 -4.80 -3.50 -19.03
C GLY A 16 -3.54 -4.38 -18.94
N PRO A 17 -2.62 -4.35 -19.92
CA PRO A 17 -1.35 -5.08 -19.82
C PRO A 17 -0.51 -4.71 -18.61
N ALA A 18 -0.34 -3.42 -18.34
CA ALA A 18 0.42 -2.96 -17.17
C ALA A 18 -0.24 -3.36 -15.85
N ALA A 19 -1.58 -3.41 -15.79
CA ALA A 19 -2.30 -3.91 -14.63
C ALA A 19 -2.02 -5.40 -14.37
N ALA A 20 -2.02 -6.21 -15.44
CA ALA A 20 -1.70 -7.64 -15.34
C ALA A 20 -0.25 -7.86 -14.87
N GLU A 21 0.72 -7.17 -15.49
CA GLU A 21 2.13 -7.22 -15.08
C GLU A 21 2.33 -6.81 -13.62
N LEU A 22 1.62 -5.77 -13.17
CA LEU A 22 1.69 -5.31 -11.78
C LEU A 22 1.10 -6.36 -10.82
N ALA A 23 -0.01 -7.00 -11.18
CA ALA A 23 -0.57 -8.10 -10.40
C ALA A 23 0.40 -9.28 -10.30
N ASP A 24 1.04 -9.65 -11.41
CA ASP A 24 2.03 -10.73 -11.44
C ASP A 24 3.28 -10.41 -10.62
N ALA A 25 3.73 -9.15 -10.61
CA ALA A 25 4.83 -8.70 -9.77
C ALA A 25 4.50 -8.87 -8.27
N PHE A 26 3.25 -8.60 -7.85
CA PHE A 26 2.83 -8.83 -6.47
C PHE A 26 2.65 -10.31 -6.14
N ARG A 27 2.21 -11.16 -7.06
CA ARG A 27 2.20 -12.62 -6.90
C ARG A 27 3.63 -13.17 -6.75
N ALA A 28 4.57 -12.68 -7.56
CA ALA A 28 5.98 -13.04 -7.46
C ALA A 28 6.56 -12.59 -6.11
N PHE A 29 6.22 -11.38 -5.63
CA PHE A 29 6.60 -10.92 -4.29
C PHE A 29 6.04 -11.84 -3.21
N GLU A 30 4.76 -12.19 -3.29
CA GLU A 30 4.12 -13.05 -2.28
C GLU A 30 4.76 -14.44 -2.21
N SER A 31 5.15 -15.02 -3.34
CA SER A 31 5.81 -16.33 -3.41
C SER A 31 7.30 -16.31 -3.03
N GLU A 32 8.01 -15.18 -3.16
CA GLU A 32 9.45 -15.06 -2.87
C GLU A 32 9.73 -15.08 -1.37
N LYS A 33 10.18 -16.23 -0.84
CA LYS A 33 10.41 -16.43 0.61
C LYS A 33 11.45 -15.48 1.22
N LYS A 34 12.43 -15.01 0.44
CA LYS A 34 13.46 -14.09 0.91
C LYS A 34 12.98 -12.63 1.00
N ALA A 35 11.98 -12.25 0.23
CA ALA A 35 11.39 -10.93 0.27
C ALA A 35 10.41 -10.83 1.44
N LYS A 36 10.74 -10.04 2.46
CA LYS A 36 9.95 -9.85 3.68
C LYS A 36 9.01 -8.65 3.60
N ALA A 37 9.37 -7.66 2.79
CA ALA A 37 8.57 -6.46 2.51
C ALA A 37 8.78 -6.03 1.05
N ALA A 38 7.83 -5.27 0.50
CA ALA A 38 7.98 -4.65 -0.80
C ALA A 38 7.86 -3.13 -0.74
N VAL A 39 8.47 -2.47 -1.72
CA VAL A 39 8.27 -1.05 -2.01
C VAL A 39 7.63 -0.94 -3.38
N LEU A 40 6.54 -0.20 -3.49
CA LEU A 40 5.93 0.19 -4.75
C LEU A 40 6.27 1.65 -5.06
N CYS A 41 6.82 1.93 -6.23
CA CYS A 41 7.13 3.30 -6.67
C CYS A 41 6.88 3.47 -8.17
N GLY A 42 6.84 4.72 -8.63
CA GLY A 42 6.79 5.09 -10.04
C GLY A 42 8.14 5.61 -10.55
N ALA A 43 8.49 5.29 -11.79
CA ALA A 43 9.64 5.88 -12.46
C ALA A 43 9.38 7.34 -12.86
N GLY A 44 10.45 8.12 -13.10
CA GLY A 44 10.34 9.46 -13.68
C GLY A 44 9.69 10.52 -12.78
N GLY A 45 9.74 10.37 -11.44
CA GLY A 45 9.30 11.40 -10.49
C GLY A 45 7.78 11.53 -10.34
N THR A 46 7.02 10.54 -10.75
CA THR A 46 5.57 10.46 -10.53
C THR A 46 5.21 9.05 -10.07
N PHE A 47 4.41 8.93 -9.01
CA PHE A 47 3.97 7.62 -8.54
C PHE A 47 3.04 6.95 -9.55
N CYS A 48 1.83 7.48 -9.74
CA CYS A 48 0.87 6.95 -10.70
C CYS A 48 -0.29 7.94 -10.91
N ALA A 49 -0.65 8.19 -12.16
CA ALA A 49 -1.78 9.04 -12.53
C ALA A 49 -3.14 8.29 -12.59
N GLY A 50 -3.18 7.00 -12.28
CA GLY A 50 -4.39 6.17 -12.32
C GLY A 50 -4.54 5.39 -13.61
N ALA A 51 -5.77 5.09 -14.01
CA ALA A 51 -6.06 4.38 -15.26
C ALA A 51 -5.66 5.21 -16.49
N ASP A 52 -5.05 4.56 -17.49
CA ASP A 52 -4.81 5.16 -18.79
C ASP A 52 -6.13 5.26 -19.58
N LEU A 53 -6.77 6.42 -19.52
CA LEU A 53 -8.06 6.63 -20.16
C LEU A 53 -8.00 6.48 -21.69
N LYS A 54 -6.83 6.64 -22.32
CA LYS A 54 -6.66 6.41 -23.75
C LYS A 54 -6.74 4.92 -24.11
N ALA A 55 -6.50 4.05 -23.15
CA ALA A 55 -6.59 2.60 -23.34
C ALA A 55 -8.03 2.08 -23.40
N ILE A 56 -9.02 2.83 -22.92
CA ILE A 56 -10.43 2.38 -22.84
C ILE A 56 -10.98 2.03 -24.23
N LEU A 57 -10.56 2.75 -25.28
CA LEU A 57 -11.03 2.53 -26.65
C LEU A 57 -10.17 1.55 -27.44
N ASP A 58 -9.10 1.03 -26.86
CA ASP A 58 -8.21 0.05 -27.49
C ASP A 58 -8.43 -1.36 -26.90
N PRO A 59 -9.02 -2.30 -27.67
CA PRO A 59 -9.30 -3.65 -27.18
C PRO A 59 -8.07 -4.42 -26.66
N LYS A 60 -6.84 -4.04 -27.08
CA LYS A 60 -5.60 -4.67 -26.62
C LYS A 60 -5.07 -4.06 -25.33
N ARG A 61 -5.57 -2.90 -24.95
CA ARG A 61 -5.10 -2.11 -23.79
C ARG A 61 -6.17 -1.88 -22.74
N VAL A 62 -7.43 -2.19 -23.05
CA VAL A 62 -8.54 -1.99 -22.13
C VAL A 62 -8.33 -2.78 -20.84
N HIS A 63 -8.75 -2.19 -19.72
CA HIS A 63 -8.71 -2.85 -18.42
C HIS A 63 -9.71 -4.00 -18.35
N ARG A 64 -9.36 -5.02 -17.58
CA ARG A 64 -10.33 -5.99 -17.10
C ARG A 64 -11.22 -5.32 -16.05
N VAL A 65 -12.52 -5.29 -16.31
CA VAL A 65 -13.52 -4.70 -15.38
C VAL A 65 -14.55 -5.79 -15.06
N GLU A 66 -14.14 -6.69 -14.16
CA GLU A 66 -14.96 -7.80 -13.68
C GLU A 66 -15.09 -7.75 -12.16
N PRO A 67 -16.15 -8.27 -11.56
CA PRO A 67 -16.34 -8.24 -10.11
C PRO A 67 -15.31 -9.08 -9.36
N ASP A 68 -14.82 -10.16 -9.98
CA ASP A 68 -13.92 -11.14 -9.38
C ASP A 68 -12.51 -11.10 -9.98
N GLY A 69 -11.55 -11.71 -9.28
CA GLY A 69 -10.14 -11.79 -9.71
C GLY A 69 -9.40 -10.46 -9.55
N ASP A 70 -8.44 -10.20 -10.43
CA ASP A 70 -7.63 -8.98 -10.37
C ASP A 70 -8.51 -7.74 -10.58
N ALA A 71 -8.18 -6.70 -9.84
CA ALA A 71 -8.83 -5.41 -9.99
C ALA A 71 -8.44 -4.73 -11.31
N PRO A 72 -9.16 -3.69 -11.75
CA PRO A 72 -8.82 -2.96 -12.97
C PRO A 72 -7.38 -2.42 -13.02
N LEU A 73 -6.79 -2.08 -11.88
CA LEU A 73 -5.38 -1.68 -11.77
C LEU A 73 -4.46 -2.80 -11.27
N GLY A 74 -4.90 -4.04 -11.32
CA GLY A 74 -4.11 -5.22 -10.98
C GLY A 74 -4.26 -5.65 -9.52
N PRO A 75 -3.30 -5.33 -8.63
CA PRO A 75 -3.20 -5.98 -7.31
C PRO A 75 -4.18 -5.47 -6.27
N SER A 76 -4.96 -4.42 -6.53
CA SER A 76 -5.67 -3.66 -5.48
C SER A 76 -6.73 -4.47 -4.72
N ARG A 77 -7.15 -5.64 -5.21
CA ARG A 77 -8.02 -6.60 -4.51
C ARG A 77 -7.25 -7.69 -3.75
N MET A 78 -5.94 -7.78 -3.93
CA MET A 78 -5.15 -8.80 -3.25
C MET A 78 -5.06 -8.53 -1.75
N ILE A 79 -5.07 -9.59 -0.95
CA ILE A 79 -4.73 -9.57 0.46
C ILE A 79 -3.36 -10.24 0.58
N LEU A 80 -2.32 -9.43 0.76
CA LEU A 80 -0.96 -9.91 0.85
C LEU A 80 -0.63 -10.30 2.30
N SER A 81 0.16 -11.36 2.48
CA SER A 81 0.65 -11.77 3.80
C SER A 81 1.84 -10.94 4.28
N LYS A 82 2.41 -10.10 3.42
CA LYS A 82 3.62 -9.33 3.66
C LYS A 82 3.38 -7.84 3.46
N PRO A 83 4.07 -6.96 4.22
CA PRO A 83 3.88 -5.53 4.13
C PRO A 83 4.41 -4.93 2.82
N VAL A 84 3.70 -3.89 2.37
CA VAL A 84 4.05 -3.08 1.20
C VAL A 84 4.11 -1.61 1.59
N ILE A 85 5.12 -0.89 1.11
CA ILE A 85 5.30 0.54 1.34
C ILE A 85 5.19 1.27 0.00
N ALA A 86 4.32 2.24 -0.12
CA ALA A 86 4.30 3.15 -1.25
C ALA A 86 5.37 4.24 -1.08
N ALA A 87 6.25 4.38 -2.06
CA ALA A 87 7.18 5.51 -2.18
C ALA A 87 6.61 6.51 -3.18
N VAL A 88 5.99 7.56 -2.65
CA VAL A 88 5.17 8.48 -3.44
C VAL A 88 5.95 9.73 -3.81
N SER A 89 6.28 9.85 -5.11
CA SER A 89 6.82 11.05 -5.72
C SER A 89 5.77 11.68 -6.63
N GLY A 90 5.67 12.99 -6.72
CA GLY A 90 4.75 13.68 -7.61
C GLY A 90 3.29 13.25 -7.44
N TYR A 91 2.63 12.82 -8.50
CA TYR A 91 1.21 12.50 -8.46
C TYR A 91 0.91 11.06 -8.06
N ALA A 92 0.05 10.89 -7.04
CA ALA A 92 -0.65 9.65 -6.69
C ALA A 92 -2.15 9.95 -6.73
N VAL A 93 -2.76 9.93 -7.92
CA VAL A 93 -4.13 10.45 -8.14
C VAL A 93 -5.02 9.43 -8.83
N ALA A 94 -6.32 9.56 -8.64
CA ALA A 94 -7.32 8.63 -9.17
C ALA A 94 -6.99 7.18 -8.74
N GLY A 95 -6.87 6.25 -9.67
CA GLY A 95 -6.43 4.89 -9.38
C GLY A 95 -5.00 4.81 -8.79
N GLY A 96 -4.14 5.80 -9.05
CA GLY A 96 -2.83 5.90 -8.39
C GLY A 96 -2.95 6.18 -6.89
N LEU A 97 -3.95 6.96 -6.46
CA LEU A 97 -4.30 7.06 -5.05
C LEU A 97 -4.74 5.69 -4.50
N GLU A 98 -5.57 4.95 -5.25
CA GLU A 98 -6.03 3.62 -4.82
C GLU A 98 -4.88 2.62 -4.67
N LEU A 99 -3.88 2.65 -5.56
CA LEU A 99 -2.65 1.85 -5.42
C LEU A 99 -1.80 2.30 -4.22
N ALA A 100 -1.73 3.58 -3.92
CA ALA A 100 -1.06 4.06 -2.70
C ALA A 100 -1.79 3.62 -1.42
N LEU A 101 -3.13 3.58 -1.45
CA LEU A 101 -3.98 3.09 -0.35
C LEU A 101 -3.96 1.55 -0.20
N PHE A 102 -3.63 0.82 -1.26
CA PHE A 102 -3.41 -0.62 -1.22
C PHE A 102 -2.17 -0.97 -0.38
N CYS A 103 -1.14 -0.13 -0.38
CA CYS A 103 0.05 -0.30 0.43
C CYS A 103 -0.24 -0.03 1.92
N ASP A 104 0.47 -0.73 2.82
CA ASP A 104 0.34 -0.53 4.27
C ASP A 104 0.80 0.86 4.71
N LEU A 105 1.94 1.29 4.21
CA LEU A 105 2.56 2.58 4.56
C LEU A 105 2.84 3.42 3.31
N ARG A 106 2.95 4.74 3.51
CA ARG A 106 3.23 5.72 2.46
C ARG A 106 4.33 6.67 2.91
N VAL A 107 5.50 6.58 2.26
CA VAL A 107 6.60 7.55 2.34
C VAL A 107 6.45 8.51 1.17
N VAL A 108 6.31 9.79 1.45
CA VAL A 108 5.78 10.79 0.51
C VAL A 108 6.76 11.93 0.36
N GLU A 109 7.06 12.34 -0.86
CA GLU A 109 7.87 13.55 -1.11
C GLU A 109 7.07 14.83 -0.81
N LYS A 110 7.78 15.90 -0.42
CA LYS A 110 7.18 17.22 -0.15
C LYS A 110 6.34 17.76 -1.32
N SER A 111 6.74 17.44 -2.55
CA SER A 111 6.03 17.84 -3.78
C SER A 111 4.87 16.93 -4.15
N ALA A 112 4.63 15.86 -3.41
CA ALA A 112 3.61 14.89 -3.77
C ALA A 112 2.19 15.46 -3.66
N VAL A 113 1.33 14.97 -4.56
CA VAL A 113 -0.07 15.38 -4.66
C VAL A 113 -0.96 14.14 -4.72
N PHE A 114 -1.87 14.03 -3.77
CA PHE A 114 -2.95 13.06 -3.78
C PHE A 114 -4.25 13.69 -4.27
N GLY A 115 -5.16 12.88 -4.83
CA GLY A 115 -6.48 13.38 -5.19
C GLY A 115 -7.34 12.38 -5.93
N VAL A 116 -8.66 12.52 -5.78
CA VAL A 116 -9.66 11.74 -6.52
C VAL A 116 -9.94 12.45 -7.87
N PHE A 117 -8.90 12.58 -8.70
CA PHE A 117 -8.99 13.35 -9.93
C PHE A 117 -9.87 12.72 -11.03
N CYS A 118 -10.13 11.42 -10.92
CA CYS A 118 -11.09 10.71 -11.77
C CYS A 118 -12.51 11.30 -11.67
N ARG A 119 -12.85 11.96 -10.56
CA ARG A 119 -14.15 12.65 -10.36
C ARG A 119 -14.45 13.65 -11.47
N ARG A 120 -13.41 14.32 -11.99
CA ARG A 120 -13.53 15.34 -13.07
C ARG A 120 -14.04 14.75 -14.40
N TRP A 121 -13.88 13.44 -14.57
CA TRP A 121 -14.16 12.73 -15.82
C TRP A 121 -15.25 11.67 -15.68
N GLY A 122 -15.90 11.58 -14.52
CA GLY A 122 -16.93 10.56 -14.26
C GLY A 122 -16.39 9.13 -14.12
N VAL A 123 -15.07 8.95 -13.99
CA VAL A 123 -14.47 7.63 -13.78
C VAL A 123 -14.62 7.25 -12.31
N PRO A 124 -15.16 6.05 -11.99
CA PRO A 124 -15.37 5.62 -10.62
C PRO A 124 -14.08 5.18 -9.93
N LEU A 125 -14.10 5.17 -8.60
CA LEU A 125 -13.13 4.47 -7.77
C LEU A 125 -13.60 3.01 -7.60
N ILE A 126 -12.91 2.05 -8.22
CA ILE A 126 -13.25 0.62 -8.20
C ILE A 126 -12.07 -0.28 -7.86
N ASP A 127 -10.99 0.33 -7.38
CA ASP A 127 -9.76 -0.32 -6.91
C ASP A 127 -9.60 -0.20 -5.38
N GLY A 128 -10.69 0.03 -4.67
CA GLY A 128 -10.77 0.05 -3.21
C GLY A 128 -10.67 1.43 -2.57
N GLY A 129 -10.66 2.51 -3.36
CA GLY A 129 -10.52 3.87 -2.84
C GLY A 129 -11.64 4.29 -1.90
N THR A 130 -12.90 4.00 -2.25
CA THR A 130 -14.07 4.32 -1.41
C THR A 130 -14.13 3.50 -0.10
N ILE A 131 -13.35 2.44 0.00
CA ILE A 131 -13.28 1.57 1.18
C ILE A 131 -12.10 1.95 2.04
N ARG A 132 -10.88 2.04 1.46
CA ARG A 132 -9.65 2.27 2.22
C ARG A 132 -9.48 3.71 2.66
N LEU A 133 -9.80 4.68 1.81
CA LEU A 133 -9.62 6.10 2.14
C LEU A 133 -10.36 6.50 3.42
N PRO A 134 -11.69 6.25 3.56
CA PRO A 134 -12.41 6.63 4.79
C PRO A 134 -11.95 5.86 6.04
N ARG A 135 -11.42 4.64 5.88
CA ARG A 135 -10.84 3.87 6.99
C ARG A 135 -9.51 4.45 7.48
N MET A 136 -8.74 5.11 6.60
CA MET A 136 -7.45 5.72 6.95
C MET A 136 -7.59 7.13 7.52
N ILE A 137 -8.40 7.99 6.90
CA ILE A 137 -8.46 9.42 7.23
C ILE A 137 -9.79 9.88 7.83
N GLY A 138 -10.72 8.96 8.03
CA GLY A 138 -12.08 9.23 8.49
C GLY A 138 -13.01 9.67 7.37
N LEU A 139 -14.32 9.40 7.54
CA LEU A 139 -15.33 9.55 6.49
C LEU A 139 -15.43 11.01 5.98
N SER A 140 -15.41 11.99 6.86
CA SER A 140 -15.59 13.40 6.46
C SER A 140 -14.48 13.89 5.53
N ARG A 141 -13.21 13.62 5.88
CA ARG A 141 -12.06 14.00 5.03
C ARG A 141 -12.04 13.21 3.72
N ALA A 142 -12.41 11.93 3.76
CA ALA A 142 -12.51 11.12 2.57
C ALA A 142 -13.59 11.64 1.61
N LEU A 143 -14.77 12.02 2.13
CA LEU A 143 -15.85 12.59 1.34
C LEU A 143 -15.46 13.95 0.73
N ASP A 144 -14.72 14.79 1.46
CA ASP A 144 -14.19 16.02 0.88
C ASP A 144 -13.33 15.75 -0.36
N MET A 145 -12.40 14.80 -0.30
CA MET A 145 -11.60 14.40 -1.46
C MET A 145 -12.44 13.76 -2.56
N ILE A 146 -13.37 12.87 -2.22
CA ILE A 146 -14.20 12.13 -3.18
C ILE A 146 -15.17 13.05 -3.92
N LEU A 147 -15.82 13.98 -3.22
CA LEU A 147 -16.84 14.84 -3.79
C LEU A 147 -16.23 15.99 -4.59
N THR A 148 -15.17 16.60 -4.10
CA THR A 148 -14.56 17.79 -4.71
C THR A 148 -13.52 17.46 -5.77
N GLY A 149 -12.85 16.30 -5.66
CA GLY A 149 -11.69 15.96 -6.48
C GLY A 149 -10.54 16.96 -6.34
N ARG A 150 -10.45 17.64 -5.17
CA ARG A 150 -9.38 18.60 -4.90
C ARG A 150 -8.03 17.91 -4.68
N PRO A 151 -6.93 18.64 -4.91
CA PRO A 151 -5.62 18.15 -4.52
C PRO A 151 -5.44 18.16 -3.00
N VAL A 152 -4.66 17.20 -2.50
CA VAL A 152 -4.14 17.14 -1.14
C VAL A 152 -2.62 17.05 -1.23
N HIS A 153 -1.92 18.02 -0.66
CA HIS A 153 -0.46 18.09 -0.66
C HIS A 153 0.14 17.32 0.53
N ALA A 154 1.44 17.10 0.50
CA ALA A 154 2.15 16.23 1.44
C ALA A 154 1.91 16.59 2.93
N ASP A 155 1.96 17.86 3.28
CA ASP A 155 1.77 18.32 4.67
C ASP A 155 0.34 18.05 5.18
N GLU A 156 -0.66 18.31 4.33
CA GLU A 156 -2.04 17.99 4.65
C GLU A 156 -2.25 16.47 4.72
N ALA A 157 -1.64 15.72 3.78
CA ALA A 157 -1.68 14.26 3.78
C ALA A 157 -1.09 13.67 5.08
N LEU A 158 0.00 14.25 5.59
CA LEU A 158 0.59 13.86 6.87
C LEU A 158 -0.36 14.20 8.04
N ALA A 159 -0.89 15.42 8.07
CA ALA A 159 -1.77 15.89 9.13
C ALA A 159 -3.08 15.08 9.24
N MET A 160 -3.59 14.55 8.12
CA MET A 160 -4.81 13.74 8.12
C MET A 160 -4.56 12.23 8.26
N GLY A 161 -3.30 11.77 8.27
CA GLY A 161 -2.94 10.35 8.37
C GLY A 161 -2.93 9.61 7.02
N LEU A 162 -3.04 10.32 5.89
CA LEU A 162 -2.89 9.73 4.57
C LEU A 162 -1.42 9.40 4.26
N ALA A 163 -0.48 10.22 4.67
CA ALA A 163 0.96 9.95 4.63
C ALA A 163 1.47 9.52 6.01
N ASN A 164 2.40 8.57 6.05
CA ASN A 164 3.07 8.14 7.28
C ASN A 164 4.37 8.91 7.53
N ARG A 165 5.06 9.31 6.46
CA ARG A 165 6.31 10.09 6.50
C ARG A 165 6.35 11.03 5.32
N VAL A 166 6.86 12.24 5.54
CA VAL A 166 7.16 13.21 4.48
C VAL A 166 8.67 13.40 4.44
N VAL A 167 9.24 13.32 3.23
CA VAL A 167 10.68 13.40 2.97
C VAL A 167 10.99 14.41 1.87
N GLU A 168 12.27 14.77 1.74
CA GLU A 168 12.73 15.63 0.65
C GLU A 168 12.46 15.01 -0.73
N ASN A 169 12.30 15.86 -1.74
CA ASN A 169 12.09 15.41 -3.11
C ASN A 169 13.28 14.56 -3.59
N GLY A 170 12.99 13.46 -4.28
CA GLY A 170 13.99 12.49 -4.73
C GLY A 170 14.36 11.43 -3.68
N SER A 171 13.80 11.50 -2.44
CA SER A 171 14.22 10.62 -1.35
C SER A 171 13.17 9.53 -0.99
N ALA A 172 11.94 9.59 -1.52
CA ALA A 172 10.87 8.69 -1.09
C ALA A 172 11.23 7.22 -1.28
N ARG A 173 11.82 6.85 -2.42
CA ARG A 173 12.21 5.47 -2.69
C ARG A 173 13.26 4.96 -1.72
N ALA A 174 14.34 5.70 -1.53
CA ALA A 174 15.44 5.30 -0.63
C ALA A 174 14.96 5.15 0.82
N GLU A 175 14.11 6.07 1.29
CA GLU A 175 13.55 6.02 2.64
C GLU A 175 12.55 4.87 2.81
N ALA A 176 11.72 4.59 1.79
CA ALA A 176 10.82 3.44 1.81
C ALA A 176 11.58 2.10 1.79
N GLU A 177 12.66 2.00 1.00
CA GLU A 177 13.53 0.82 0.97
C GLU A 177 14.25 0.62 2.31
N ARG A 178 14.70 1.71 2.97
CA ARG A 178 15.26 1.66 4.32
C ARG A 178 14.23 1.17 5.34
N LEU A 179 13.02 1.72 5.30
CA LEU A 179 11.92 1.29 6.17
C LEU A 179 11.54 -0.17 5.94
N ALA A 180 11.53 -0.63 4.68
CA ALA A 180 11.29 -2.03 4.34
C ALA A 180 12.39 -2.96 4.89
N ALA A 181 13.66 -2.51 4.87
CA ALA A 181 14.77 -3.23 5.46
C ALA A 181 14.66 -3.30 6.99
N ASP A 182 14.23 -2.22 7.64
CA ASP A 182 13.98 -2.20 9.08
C ASP A 182 12.87 -3.19 9.47
N ILE A 183 11.74 -3.17 8.76
CA ILE A 183 10.63 -4.11 8.96
C ILE A 183 11.08 -5.56 8.75
N ALA A 184 11.96 -5.80 7.78
CA ALA A 184 12.44 -7.14 7.45
C ALA A 184 13.32 -7.76 8.56
N ARG A 185 13.85 -6.96 9.50
CA ARG A 185 14.66 -7.43 10.65
C ARG A 185 13.82 -7.93 11.82
N PHE A 186 12.57 -7.53 11.90
CA PHE A 186 11.68 -7.97 12.98
C PHE A 186 11.26 -9.44 12.85
N PRO A 187 10.84 -10.11 13.95
CA PRO A 187 10.25 -11.43 13.91
C PRO A 187 9.02 -11.46 13.00
N GLN A 188 9.11 -12.19 11.89
CA GLN A 188 8.14 -12.07 10.80
C GLN A 188 6.79 -12.70 11.14
N ALA A 189 6.75 -13.78 11.92
CA ALA A 189 5.48 -14.42 12.31
C ALA A 189 4.61 -13.43 13.09
N CYS A 190 5.14 -12.87 14.18
CA CYS A 190 4.43 -11.90 15.02
C CYS A 190 3.95 -10.67 14.21
N MET A 191 4.86 -10.01 13.50
CA MET A 191 4.53 -8.80 12.73
C MET A 191 3.42 -9.05 11.67
N LYS A 192 3.45 -10.19 10.98
CA LYS A 192 2.44 -10.54 9.98
C LYS A 192 1.09 -10.88 10.61
N ASN A 193 1.08 -11.60 11.73
CA ASN A 193 -0.12 -11.96 12.45
C ASN A 193 -0.82 -10.71 13.00
N ASP A 194 -0.09 -9.79 13.63
CA ASP A 194 -0.63 -8.52 14.11
C ASP A 194 -1.19 -7.69 12.94
N ARG A 195 -0.46 -7.64 11.81
CA ARG A 195 -0.91 -6.95 10.61
C ARG A 195 -2.22 -7.55 10.07
N MET A 196 -2.33 -8.87 9.98
CA MET A 196 -3.55 -9.53 9.48
C MET A 196 -4.72 -9.31 10.42
N SER A 197 -4.54 -9.48 11.73
CA SER A 197 -5.57 -9.16 12.74
C SER A 197 -6.08 -7.72 12.58
N ALA A 198 -5.19 -6.74 12.36
CA ALA A 198 -5.57 -5.35 12.15
C ALA A 198 -6.39 -5.12 10.87
N TYR A 199 -6.22 -5.93 9.82
CA TYR A 199 -7.06 -5.87 8.62
C TYR A 199 -8.40 -6.59 8.78
N GLU A 200 -8.40 -7.75 9.40
CA GLU A 200 -9.57 -8.62 9.49
C GLU A 200 -10.66 -8.06 10.41
N GLN A 201 -10.27 -7.30 11.44
CA GLN A 201 -11.18 -6.74 12.44
C GLN A 201 -12.29 -5.86 11.83
N PHE A 202 -12.09 -5.29 10.64
CA PHE A 202 -13.11 -4.41 10.01
C PHE A 202 -14.40 -5.12 9.60
N SER A 203 -14.40 -6.43 9.51
CA SER A 203 -15.58 -7.25 9.17
C SER A 203 -16.19 -7.99 10.36
N MET A 204 -15.69 -7.75 11.59
CA MET A 204 -16.03 -8.48 12.79
C MET A 204 -16.69 -7.58 13.85
N SER A 205 -17.51 -8.18 14.72
CA SER A 205 -17.88 -7.55 15.97
C SER A 205 -16.64 -7.41 16.89
N MET A 206 -16.69 -6.53 17.89
CA MET A 206 -15.59 -6.37 18.84
C MET A 206 -15.22 -7.69 19.54
N GLU A 207 -16.21 -8.50 19.90
CA GLU A 207 -15.98 -9.79 20.54
C GLU A 207 -15.26 -10.78 19.63
N GLU A 208 -15.68 -10.85 18.36
CA GLU A 208 -15.04 -11.70 17.36
C GLU A 208 -13.62 -11.22 17.04
N ALA A 209 -13.42 -9.89 16.91
CA ALA A 209 -12.12 -9.30 16.65
C ALA A 209 -11.11 -9.61 17.77
N LEU A 210 -11.52 -9.50 19.04
CA LEU A 210 -10.63 -9.85 20.17
C LEU A 210 -10.28 -11.35 20.21
N LYS A 211 -11.22 -12.23 19.84
CA LYS A 211 -10.92 -13.67 19.70
C LYS A 211 -9.96 -13.95 18.55
N ASN A 212 -10.14 -13.26 17.42
CA ASN A 212 -9.26 -13.37 16.26
C ASN A 212 -7.84 -12.86 16.57
N GLU A 213 -7.72 -11.69 17.22
CA GLU A 213 -6.45 -11.15 17.69
C GLU A 213 -5.71 -12.15 18.60
N PHE A 214 -6.44 -12.74 19.57
CA PHE A 214 -5.85 -13.76 20.45
C PHE A 214 -5.36 -14.98 19.68
N ALA A 215 -6.12 -15.46 18.67
CA ALA A 215 -5.69 -16.59 17.85
C ALA A 215 -4.41 -16.28 17.07
N HIS A 216 -4.30 -15.13 16.42
CA HIS A 216 -3.08 -14.65 15.78
C HIS A 216 -1.91 -14.51 16.76
N GLY A 217 -2.18 -14.04 17.99
CA GLY A 217 -1.22 -13.96 19.07
C GLY A 217 -0.68 -15.35 19.47
N MET A 218 -1.57 -16.34 19.60
CA MET A 218 -1.17 -17.72 19.90
C MET A 218 -0.34 -18.34 18.79
N ASP A 219 -0.65 -18.09 17.52
CA ASP A 219 0.17 -18.53 16.40
C ASP A 219 1.59 -17.94 16.46
N SER A 220 1.70 -16.67 16.87
CA SER A 220 2.98 -15.98 17.04
C SER A 220 3.79 -16.55 18.21
N LEU A 221 3.14 -16.89 19.34
CA LEU A 221 3.80 -17.49 20.52
C LEU A 221 4.23 -18.93 20.25
N ASN A 222 3.54 -19.66 19.39
CA ASN A 222 3.87 -21.02 18.99
C ASN A 222 4.91 -21.09 17.85
N ASP A 223 5.30 -19.96 17.26
CA ASP A 223 6.35 -19.93 16.24
C ASP A 223 7.71 -20.29 16.85
N PRO A 224 8.49 -21.22 16.24
CA PRO A 224 9.80 -21.61 16.76
C PRO A 224 10.77 -20.44 16.98
N GLY A 225 10.69 -19.40 16.14
CA GLY A 225 11.51 -18.19 16.27
C GLY A 225 11.19 -17.34 17.51
N PHE A 226 10.06 -17.57 18.18
CA PHE A 226 9.71 -16.84 19.40
C PHE A 226 10.76 -17.04 20.50
N PHE A 227 11.11 -18.28 20.79
CA PHE A 227 12.10 -18.60 21.83
C PHE A 227 13.51 -18.13 21.48
N GLU A 228 13.89 -18.16 20.20
CA GLU A 228 15.18 -17.61 19.73
C GLU A 228 15.25 -16.09 19.97
N ASN A 229 14.17 -15.37 19.67
CA ASN A 229 14.09 -13.93 19.92
C ASN A 229 14.07 -13.60 21.42
N LEU A 230 13.38 -14.40 22.23
CA LEU A 230 13.36 -14.25 23.69
C LEU A 230 14.77 -14.47 24.29
N ASP A 231 15.49 -15.49 23.85
CA ASP A 231 16.89 -15.75 24.28
C ASP A 231 17.81 -14.58 23.91
N ARG A 232 17.66 -14.02 22.69
CA ARG A 232 18.39 -12.82 22.26
C ARG A 232 18.10 -11.63 23.17
N TYR A 233 16.82 -11.39 23.51
CA TYR A 233 16.42 -10.31 24.43
C TYR A 233 17.03 -10.50 25.83
N LEU A 234 16.98 -11.72 26.39
CA LEU A 234 17.54 -12.03 27.71
C LEU A 234 19.07 -11.82 27.74
N LYS A 235 19.74 -12.03 26.61
CA LYS A 235 21.20 -11.77 26.45
C LYS A 235 21.51 -10.28 26.21
N GLY A 236 20.50 -9.40 26.22
CA GLY A 236 20.67 -7.93 26.13
C GLY A 236 20.49 -7.34 24.74
N GLY A 237 20.07 -8.14 23.75
CA GLY A 237 19.70 -7.62 22.42
C GLY A 237 18.44 -6.75 22.47
N GLY A 238 18.37 -5.74 21.62
CA GLY A 238 17.21 -4.84 21.53
C GLY A 238 17.08 -3.82 22.65
N ARG A 239 18.07 -3.67 23.52
CA ARG A 239 18.09 -2.63 24.56
C ARG A 239 18.24 -1.24 23.93
N HIS A 240 17.55 -0.26 24.52
CA HIS A 240 17.58 1.15 24.08
C HIS A 240 17.08 1.38 22.63
N GLY A 241 16.26 0.46 22.08
CA GLY A 241 15.71 0.58 20.72
C GLY A 241 16.68 0.19 19.59
N GLU A 242 17.81 -0.40 19.89
CA GLU A 242 18.74 -0.97 18.93
C GLU A 242 18.41 -2.45 18.65
N PHE A 243 18.06 -2.78 17.37
CA PHE A 243 17.65 -4.11 16.95
C PHE A 243 18.60 -4.70 15.89
#